data_6cf41e1eb735b5ddfbb7935a0604033f
#
_entry.id   6cf41e1eb735b5ddfbb7935a0604033f
#
_cell.length_a   1.000
_cell.length_b   1.000
_cell.length_c   1.000
_cell.angle_alpha   90.00
_cell.angle_beta   90.00
_cell.angle_gamma   90.00
#
_symmetry.space_group_name_H-M   'P 1'
#
loop_
_entity.id
_entity.type
_entity.pdbx_description
1 polymer ?
#
loop_
_entity_poly.entity_id
_entity_poly.type
_entity_poly.pdbx_seq_one_letter_code
_entity_poly.pdbx_strand_id
1 'polypeptide(L)'
;MIAKAQGANVYAVDINDAALEVAASLGAQTINSRTTDPVPHLQNLGGADVAVDALGSEATAGASVLSLARGGRHLQLGLLLTPSGLTAMPMARVIAWELDLLGSHGMAARDYPEMLALVAKGVLDPALLVKREVGLPEAASALADMDNQVMGGITIIKP
;
A
#
# COMPACT_ATOMS: atom_id res chain seq x y z
N MET A 1 6.51 -1.97 -6.58
CA MET A 1 7.02 -1.92 -7.98
C MET A 1 7.33 -0.50 -8.43
N ILE A 2 6.33 0.37 -8.62
CA ILE A 2 6.52 1.75 -9.14
C ILE A 2 7.54 2.55 -8.32
N ALA A 3 7.39 2.61 -7.00
CA ALA A 3 8.33 3.34 -6.14
C ALA A 3 9.78 2.83 -6.27
N LYS A 4 9.97 1.52 -6.38
CA LYS A 4 11.31 0.93 -6.63
C LYS A 4 11.85 1.33 -8.00
N ALA A 5 11.02 1.32 -9.03
CA ALA A 5 11.41 1.74 -10.37
C ALA A 5 11.85 3.22 -10.43
N GLN A 6 11.33 4.04 -9.52
CA GLN A 6 11.72 5.44 -9.33
C GLN A 6 12.93 5.63 -8.39
N GLY A 7 13.55 4.53 -7.93
CA GLY A 7 14.75 4.57 -7.08
C GLY A 7 14.48 4.75 -5.59
N ALA A 8 13.23 4.66 -5.14
CA ALA A 8 12.90 4.81 -3.73
C ALA A 8 13.39 3.60 -2.88
N ASN A 9 13.75 3.88 -1.65
CA ASN A 9 13.89 2.88 -0.58
C ASN A 9 12.49 2.55 -0.06
N VAL A 10 11.99 1.33 -0.36
CA VAL A 10 10.60 0.95 -0.05
C VAL A 10 10.55 0.03 1.14
N TYR A 11 9.73 0.37 2.12
CA TYR A 11 9.32 -0.47 3.23
C TYR A 11 7.86 -0.86 3.06
N ALA A 12 7.56 -2.15 3.04
CA ALA A 12 6.21 -2.69 3.03
C ALA A 12 5.84 -3.15 4.45
N VAL A 13 4.73 -2.66 4.96
CA VAL A 13 4.22 -3.00 6.28
C VAL A 13 2.92 -3.77 6.12
N ASP A 14 2.83 -4.96 6.67
CA ASP A 14 1.63 -5.79 6.64
C ASP A 14 1.61 -6.72 7.86
N ILE A 15 0.47 -7.35 8.13
CA ILE A 15 0.31 -8.43 9.10
C ILE A 15 0.43 -9.82 8.46
N ASN A 16 0.36 -9.91 7.14
CA ASN A 16 0.34 -11.15 6.36
C ASN A 16 1.73 -11.43 5.78
N ASP A 17 2.36 -12.52 6.23
CA ASP A 17 3.68 -12.92 5.76
C ASP A 17 3.71 -13.21 4.26
N ALA A 18 2.66 -13.81 3.69
CA ALA A 18 2.60 -14.08 2.26
C ALA A 18 2.56 -12.79 1.41
N ALA A 19 1.88 -11.74 1.90
CA ALA A 19 1.90 -10.41 1.26
C ALA A 19 3.29 -9.77 1.36
N LEU A 20 3.95 -9.92 2.52
CA LEU A 20 5.32 -9.43 2.74
C LEU A 20 6.35 -10.16 1.87
N GLU A 21 6.21 -11.46 1.65
CA GLU A 21 7.05 -12.23 0.71
C GLU A 21 6.93 -11.70 -0.72
N VAL A 22 5.71 -11.40 -1.17
CA VAL A 22 5.50 -10.76 -2.48
C VAL A 22 6.18 -9.41 -2.53
N ALA A 23 6.01 -8.56 -1.51
CA ALA A 23 6.65 -7.25 -1.46
C ALA A 23 8.18 -7.35 -1.47
N ALA A 24 8.75 -8.31 -0.72
CA ALA A 24 10.19 -8.58 -0.70
C ALA A 24 10.70 -9.02 -2.07
N SER A 25 9.97 -9.89 -2.78
CA SER A 25 10.34 -10.33 -4.13
C SER A 25 10.36 -9.20 -5.15
N LEU A 26 9.64 -8.11 -4.87
CA LEU A 26 9.62 -6.87 -5.66
C LEU A 26 10.65 -5.84 -5.20
N GLY A 27 11.54 -6.21 -4.25
CA GLY A 27 12.64 -5.40 -3.78
C GLY A 27 12.30 -4.45 -2.63
N ALA A 28 11.18 -4.60 -1.95
CA ALA A 28 10.88 -3.88 -0.72
C ALA A 28 11.56 -4.53 0.50
N GLN A 29 11.92 -3.72 1.50
CA GLN A 29 12.17 -4.19 2.85
C GLN A 29 10.81 -4.41 3.53
N THR A 30 10.70 -5.41 4.40
CA THR A 30 9.40 -5.80 4.96
C THR A 30 9.38 -5.68 6.48
N ILE A 31 8.23 -5.26 7.01
CA ILE A 31 7.97 -5.16 8.44
C ILE A 31 6.64 -5.87 8.71
N ASN A 32 6.68 -6.97 9.47
CA ASN A 32 5.45 -7.58 9.98
C ASN A 32 5.00 -6.84 11.24
N SER A 33 3.89 -6.11 11.14
CA SER A 33 3.39 -5.28 12.24
C SER A 33 2.78 -6.07 13.41
N ARG A 34 2.65 -7.40 13.30
CA ARG A 34 2.31 -8.27 14.43
C ARG A 34 3.50 -8.46 15.39
N THR A 35 4.72 -8.35 14.89
CA THR A 35 5.94 -8.63 15.64
C THR A 35 6.80 -7.39 15.89
N THR A 36 6.66 -6.39 15.04
CA THR A 36 7.46 -5.16 15.07
C THR A 36 6.58 -3.95 14.86
N ASP A 37 6.57 -3.03 15.81
CA ASP A 37 5.88 -1.74 15.63
C ASP A 37 6.59 -0.94 14.52
N PRO A 38 5.89 -0.64 13.39
CA PRO A 38 6.52 0.05 12.27
C PRO A 38 6.90 1.51 12.61
N VAL A 39 6.18 2.16 13.52
CA VAL A 39 6.40 3.59 13.82
C VAL A 39 7.79 3.82 14.41
N PRO A 40 8.16 3.27 15.59
CA PRO A 40 9.51 3.45 16.12
C PRO A 40 10.58 2.86 15.23
N HIS A 41 10.29 1.76 14.51
CA HIS A 41 11.25 1.16 13.58
C HIS A 41 11.64 2.16 12.47
N LEU A 42 10.67 2.74 11.79
CA LEU A 42 10.90 3.70 10.71
C LEU A 42 11.46 5.04 11.23
N GLN A 43 11.00 5.49 12.40
CA GLN A 43 11.53 6.70 13.03
C GLN A 43 13.03 6.58 13.38
N ASN A 44 13.49 5.41 13.83
CA ASN A 44 14.91 5.15 14.08
C ASN A 44 15.77 5.20 12.81
N LEU A 45 15.16 5.03 11.64
CA LEU A 45 15.80 5.17 10.32
C LEU A 45 15.72 6.60 9.76
N GLY A 46 15.13 7.54 10.52
CA GLY A 46 14.96 8.94 10.13
C GLY A 46 13.55 9.31 9.68
N GLY A 47 12.63 8.34 9.67
CA GLY A 47 11.26 8.50 9.15
C GLY A 47 11.17 8.36 7.62
N ALA A 48 9.97 8.20 7.12
CA ALA A 48 9.70 8.09 5.70
C ALA A 48 9.41 9.47 5.08
N ASP A 49 9.95 9.74 3.89
CA ASP A 49 9.59 10.94 3.12
C ASP A 49 8.15 10.87 2.62
N VAL A 50 7.71 9.67 2.26
CA VAL A 50 6.33 9.39 1.80
C VAL A 50 5.83 8.12 2.49
N ALA A 51 4.66 8.20 3.10
CA ALA A 51 3.98 7.04 3.67
C ALA A 51 2.59 6.89 3.05
N VAL A 52 2.24 5.66 2.67
CA VAL A 52 0.98 5.35 1.97
C VAL A 52 0.16 4.40 2.83
N ASP A 53 -1.08 4.77 3.14
CA ASP A 53 -2.06 3.83 3.68
C ASP A 53 -2.99 3.33 2.56
N ALA A 54 -2.83 2.06 2.21
CA ALA A 54 -3.63 1.40 1.19
C ALA A 54 -4.75 0.52 1.79
N LEU A 55 -4.74 0.28 3.10
CA LEU A 55 -5.77 -0.52 3.79
C LEU A 55 -7.00 0.31 4.14
N GLY A 56 -6.80 1.48 4.72
CA GLY A 56 -7.90 2.38 5.09
C GLY A 56 -8.50 2.08 6.47
N SER A 57 -7.68 1.89 7.49
CA SER A 57 -8.12 1.84 8.88
C SER A 57 -7.55 3.03 9.67
N GLU A 58 -8.24 3.42 10.75
CA GLU A 58 -7.74 4.47 11.64
C GLU A 58 -6.36 4.15 12.19
N ALA A 59 -6.11 2.88 12.52
CA ALA A 59 -4.83 2.44 13.03
C ALA A 59 -3.70 2.56 11.99
N THR A 60 -3.95 2.12 10.74
CA THR A 60 -2.94 2.18 9.68
C THR A 60 -2.71 3.59 9.18
N ALA A 61 -3.75 4.40 9.06
CA ALA A 61 -3.62 5.81 8.72
C ALA A 61 -2.82 6.58 9.77
N GLY A 62 -3.13 6.36 11.05
CA GLY A 62 -2.38 6.95 12.17
C GLY A 62 -0.92 6.52 12.19
N ALA A 63 -0.64 5.23 12.05
CA ALA A 63 0.73 4.70 11.98
C ALA A 63 1.50 5.24 10.78
N SER A 64 0.84 5.37 9.62
CA SER A 64 1.42 5.95 8.41
C SER A 64 1.89 7.39 8.65
N VAL A 65 1.02 8.25 9.21
CA VAL A 65 1.39 9.63 9.55
C VAL A 65 2.51 9.70 10.58
N LEU A 66 2.46 8.86 11.63
CA LEU A 66 3.46 8.84 12.69
C LEU A 66 4.83 8.31 12.22
N SER A 67 4.88 7.58 11.12
CA SER A 67 6.11 7.06 10.52
C SER A 67 6.85 8.05 9.63
N LEU A 68 6.26 9.22 9.34
CA LEU A 68 6.86 10.23 8.45
C LEU A 68 8.04 10.96 9.10
N ALA A 69 8.99 11.35 8.29
CA ALA A 69 9.98 12.37 8.60
C ALA A 69 9.35 13.77 8.65
N ARG A 70 10.08 14.79 9.15
CA ARG A 70 9.63 16.18 9.06
C ARG A 70 9.45 16.61 7.61
N GLY A 71 8.37 17.33 7.31
CA GLY A 71 8.00 17.73 5.96
C GLY A 71 7.59 16.56 5.06
N GLY A 72 7.39 15.38 5.64
CA GLY A 72 6.99 14.19 4.91
C GLY A 72 5.52 14.23 4.46
N ARG A 73 5.18 13.30 3.57
CA ARG A 73 3.87 13.26 2.92
C ARG A 73 3.13 11.96 3.21
N HIS A 74 1.94 12.07 3.77
CA HIS A 74 0.99 10.96 3.87
C HIS A 74 0.07 10.92 2.65
N LEU A 75 -0.09 9.74 2.07
CA LEU A 75 -1.00 9.49 0.96
C LEU A 75 -2.04 8.44 1.37
N GLN A 76 -3.30 8.87 1.49
CA GLN A 76 -4.42 8.00 1.80
C GLN A 76 -5.04 7.44 0.53
N LEU A 77 -4.87 6.15 0.27
CA LEU A 77 -5.49 5.39 -0.82
C LEU A 77 -6.64 4.53 -0.32
N GLY A 78 -6.46 3.89 0.85
CA GLY A 78 -7.48 3.05 1.46
C GLY A 78 -8.67 3.88 1.94
N LEU A 79 -9.88 3.38 1.74
CA LEU A 79 -11.09 4.06 2.19
C LEU A 79 -11.22 3.97 3.72
N LEU A 80 -11.24 5.12 4.39
CA LEU A 80 -11.44 5.23 5.83
C LEU A 80 -12.95 5.18 6.14
N LEU A 81 -13.52 3.98 6.05
CA LEU A 81 -14.94 3.75 6.26
C LEU A 81 -15.25 3.65 7.76
N THR A 82 -15.71 4.75 8.36
CA THR A 82 -16.23 4.78 9.72
C THR A 82 -17.72 5.10 9.70
N PRO A 83 -18.51 4.62 10.68
CA PRO A 83 -19.94 4.91 10.73
C PRO A 83 -20.28 6.40 10.83
N SER A 84 -19.38 7.20 11.40
CA SER A 84 -19.51 8.66 11.50
C SER A 84 -19.04 9.41 10.27
N GLY A 85 -18.31 8.76 9.33
CA GLY A 85 -17.59 9.43 8.26
C GLY A 85 -16.39 10.25 8.73
N LEU A 86 -16.03 10.18 10.02
CA LEU A 86 -14.92 10.90 10.63
C LEU A 86 -13.87 9.92 11.12
N THR A 87 -12.61 10.19 10.84
CA THR A 87 -11.47 9.38 11.27
C THR A 87 -10.52 10.22 12.10
N ALA A 88 -10.09 9.69 13.25
CA ALA A 88 -9.10 10.35 14.08
C ALA A 88 -7.72 10.29 13.40
N MET A 89 -7.08 11.45 13.30
CA MET A 89 -5.73 11.60 12.75
C MET A 89 -4.82 12.28 13.76
N PRO A 90 -3.51 11.97 13.82
CA PRO A 90 -2.57 12.57 14.77
C PRO A 90 -2.21 14.01 14.37
N MET A 91 -3.19 14.92 14.38
CA MET A 91 -3.05 16.30 13.88
C MET A 91 -1.98 17.10 14.62
N ALA A 92 -1.70 16.80 15.88
CA ALA A 92 -0.60 17.43 16.60
C ALA A 92 0.76 17.14 15.92
N ARG A 93 0.96 15.89 15.44
CA ARG A 93 2.16 15.52 14.66
C ARG A 93 2.18 16.23 13.31
N VAL A 94 1.03 16.27 12.62
CA VAL A 94 0.90 16.94 11.32
C VAL A 94 1.35 18.39 11.41
N ILE A 95 0.85 19.13 12.40
CA ILE A 95 1.20 20.54 12.62
C ILE A 95 2.66 20.70 13.04
N ALA A 96 3.11 19.92 14.03
CA ALA A 96 4.46 20.08 14.59
C ALA A 96 5.58 19.70 13.60
N TRP A 97 5.29 18.88 12.62
CA TRP A 97 6.26 18.38 11.63
C TRP A 97 6.00 18.88 10.22
N GLU A 98 5.02 19.77 10.03
CA GLU A 98 4.68 20.39 8.75
C GLU A 98 4.42 19.36 7.66
N LEU A 99 3.57 18.33 7.99
CA LEU A 99 3.31 17.20 7.10
C LEU A 99 2.21 17.52 6.09
N ASP A 100 2.35 16.99 4.88
CA ASP A 100 1.28 16.96 3.88
C ASP A 100 0.34 15.76 4.14
N LEU A 101 -0.98 15.99 4.09
CA LEU A 101 -1.99 14.94 4.04
C LEU A 101 -2.73 15.00 2.71
N LEU A 102 -2.60 13.95 1.90
CA LEU A 102 -3.16 13.88 0.56
C LEU A 102 -4.09 12.66 0.43
N GLY A 103 -5.26 12.85 -0.17
CA GLY A 103 -6.12 11.77 -0.61
C GLY A 103 -5.88 11.43 -2.08
N SER A 104 -6.04 10.16 -2.44
CA SER A 104 -6.01 9.71 -3.82
C SER A 104 -7.05 8.61 -4.05
N HIS A 105 -7.73 8.65 -5.17
CA HIS A 105 -8.74 7.67 -5.54
C HIS A 105 -8.61 7.29 -7.00
N GLY A 106 -8.24 6.03 -7.24
CA GLY A 106 -8.06 5.52 -8.59
C GLY A 106 -6.90 6.19 -9.34
N MET A 107 -6.92 6.05 -10.65
CA MET A 107 -5.97 6.68 -11.56
C MET A 107 -6.72 7.28 -12.76
N ALA A 108 -6.44 8.52 -13.10
CA ALA A 108 -7.06 9.15 -14.26
C ALA A 108 -6.59 8.47 -15.57
N ALA A 109 -7.50 8.33 -16.53
CA ALA A 109 -7.20 7.67 -17.80
C ALA A 109 -6.00 8.30 -18.54
N ARG A 110 -5.81 9.60 -18.40
CA ARG A 110 -4.67 10.32 -18.99
C ARG A 110 -3.31 9.89 -18.46
N ASP A 111 -3.23 9.28 -17.27
CA ASP A 111 -2.00 8.90 -16.60
C ASP A 111 -1.57 7.45 -16.94
N TYR A 112 -2.49 6.64 -17.54
CA TYR A 112 -2.19 5.28 -17.96
C TYR A 112 -1.05 5.15 -18.98
N PRO A 113 -0.90 6.04 -19.98
CA PRO A 113 0.16 5.91 -20.97
C PRO A 113 1.57 5.87 -20.36
N GLU A 114 1.85 6.66 -19.33
CA GLU A 114 3.17 6.65 -18.67
C GLU A 114 3.41 5.34 -17.92
N MET A 115 2.41 4.85 -17.20
CA MET A 115 2.51 3.56 -16.50
C MET A 115 2.70 2.41 -17.49
N LEU A 116 1.89 2.37 -18.57
CA LEU A 116 1.99 1.34 -19.61
C LEU A 116 3.33 1.38 -20.35
N ALA A 117 3.92 2.57 -20.52
CA ALA A 117 5.26 2.70 -21.11
C ALA A 117 6.34 2.06 -20.20
N LEU A 118 6.19 2.11 -18.88
CA LEU A 118 7.09 1.40 -17.95
C LEU A 118 6.93 -0.12 -18.05
N VAL A 119 5.70 -0.61 -18.23
CA VAL A 119 5.42 -2.03 -18.47
C VAL A 119 6.05 -2.47 -19.81
N ALA A 120 5.82 -1.71 -20.89
CA ALA A 120 6.35 -2.03 -22.20
C ALA A 120 7.90 -2.05 -22.25
N LYS A 121 8.56 -1.26 -21.39
CA LYS A 121 10.03 -1.25 -21.23
C LYS A 121 10.54 -2.38 -20.30
N GLY A 122 9.67 -3.19 -19.72
CA GLY A 122 10.05 -4.23 -18.76
C GLY A 122 10.52 -3.68 -17.40
N VAL A 123 10.29 -2.40 -17.12
CA VAL A 123 10.61 -1.78 -15.81
C VAL A 123 9.59 -2.21 -14.75
N LEU A 124 8.32 -2.34 -15.15
CA LEU A 124 7.26 -2.90 -14.34
C LEU A 124 6.78 -4.22 -14.94
N ASP A 125 6.64 -5.22 -14.11
CA ASP A 125 6.05 -6.51 -14.48
C ASP A 125 4.85 -6.82 -13.57
N PRO A 126 3.64 -6.35 -13.91
CA PRO A 126 2.44 -6.60 -13.11
C PRO A 126 2.04 -8.08 -13.10
N ALA A 127 2.51 -8.91 -14.05
CA ALA A 127 2.23 -10.34 -14.06
C ALA A 127 2.79 -11.07 -12.83
N LEU A 128 3.84 -10.54 -12.20
CA LEU A 128 4.40 -11.07 -10.95
C LEU A 128 3.40 -11.03 -9.77
N LEU A 129 2.39 -10.17 -9.86
CA LEU A 129 1.33 -10.06 -8.85
C LEU A 129 0.22 -11.09 -9.04
N VAL A 130 0.09 -11.68 -10.25
CA VAL A 130 -0.95 -12.68 -10.55
C VAL A 130 -0.59 -13.99 -9.87
N LYS A 131 -1.40 -14.40 -8.91
CA LYS A 131 -1.19 -15.67 -8.16
C LYS A 131 -2.28 -16.70 -8.44
N ARG A 132 -3.42 -16.25 -8.96
CA ARG A 132 -4.55 -17.12 -9.27
C ARG A 132 -5.26 -16.65 -10.53
N GLU A 133 -5.69 -17.60 -11.35
CA GLU A 133 -6.58 -17.37 -12.48
C GLU A 133 -7.83 -18.22 -12.28
N VAL A 134 -9.00 -17.66 -12.53
CA VAL A 134 -10.30 -18.33 -12.42
C VAL A 134 -11.15 -18.06 -13.66
N GLY A 135 -12.01 -19.01 -14.02
CA GLY A 135 -13.02 -18.80 -15.05
C GLY A 135 -14.24 -18.02 -14.53
N LEU A 136 -15.11 -17.57 -15.45
CA LEU A 136 -16.36 -16.88 -15.07
C LEU A 136 -17.25 -17.67 -14.09
N PRO A 137 -17.41 -19.01 -14.22
CA PRO A 137 -18.24 -19.78 -13.28
C PRO A 137 -17.73 -19.71 -11.84
N GLU A 138 -16.43 -19.56 -11.64
CA GLU A 138 -15.77 -19.52 -10.33
C GLU A 138 -15.63 -18.11 -9.77
N ALA A 139 -15.85 -17.08 -10.60
CA ALA A 139 -15.58 -15.69 -10.23
C ALA A 139 -16.41 -15.23 -9.03
N ALA A 140 -17.68 -15.63 -8.95
CA ALA A 140 -18.57 -15.24 -7.85
C ALA A 140 -18.10 -15.81 -6.50
N SER A 141 -17.69 -17.09 -6.46
CA SER A 141 -17.15 -17.71 -5.25
C SER A 141 -15.79 -17.13 -4.88
N ALA A 142 -14.92 -16.87 -5.86
CA ALA A 142 -13.63 -16.25 -5.64
C ALA A 142 -13.76 -14.85 -5.03
N LEU A 143 -14.75 -14.06 -5.48
CA LEU A 143 -15.04 -12.75 -4.92
C LEU A 143 -15.58 -12.84 -3.48
N ALA A 144 -16.49 -13.77 -3.22
CA ALA A 144 -17.06 -13.97 -1.89
C ALA A 144 -16.01 -14.44 -0.86
N ASP A 145 -14.98 -15.15 -1.32
CA ASP A 145 -13.92 -15.68 -0.46
C ASP A 145 -12.73 -14.71 -0.28
N MET A 146 -12.78 -13.49 -0.86
CA MET A 146 -11.64 -12.56 -0.81
C MET A 146 -11.19 -12.22 0.63
N ASP A 147 -12.12 -12.07 1.55
CA ASP A 147 -11.81 -11.75 2.95
C ASP A 147 -11.12 -12.93 3.68
N ASN A 148 -11.26 -14.15 3.18
CA ASN A 148 -10.68 -15.36 3.76
C ASN A 148 -9.35 -15.77 3.09
N GLN A 149 -8.92 -15.07 2.04
CA GLN A 149 -7.73 -15.44 1.30
C GLN A 149 -6.44 -14.98 2.00
N VAL A 150 -5.59 -15.94 2.31
CA VAL A 150 -4.26 -15.72 2.90
C VAL A 150 -3.20 -15.41 1.82
N MET A 151 -3.55 -15.57 0.54
CA MET A 151 -2.60 -15.42 -0.57
C MET A 151 -2.23 -13.96 -0.79
N GLY A 152 -0.92 -13.67 -0.78
CA GLY A 152 -0.41 -12.41 -1.32
C GLY A 152 -0.55 -12.40 -2.86
N GLY A 153 -0.98 -11.26 -3.43
CA GLY A 153 -1.13 -11.10 -4.88
C GLY A 153 -2.59 -10.92 -5.33
N ILE A 154 -2.81 -11.04 -6.64
CA ILE A 154 -4.13 -10.79 -7.26
C ILE A 154 -4.67 -12.05 -7.94
N THR A 155 -6.00 -12.14 -7.98
CA THR A 155 -6.74 -13.13 -8.78
C THR A 155 -7.24 -12.46 -10.06
N ILE A 156 -7.02 -13.09 -11.21
CA ILE A 156 -7.54 -12.64 -12.51
C ILE A 156 -8.68 -13.57 -12.94
N ILE A 157 -9.76 -12.96 -13.44
CA ILE A 157 -10.85 -13.68 -14.07
C ILE A 157 -10.57 -13.74 -15.57
N LYS A 158 -10.52 -14.94 -16.12
CA LYS A 158 -10.47 -15.19 -17.58
C LYS A 158 -11.86 -15.57 -18.06
N PRO A 159 -12.50 -14.74 -18.90
CA PRO A 159 -13.82 -15.00 -19.46
C PRO A 159 -13.82 -16.27 -20.32
#